data_9e88e45bdba93f85b63fba5eed8d5f7e
#
_entry.id   9e88e45bdba93f85b63fba5eed8d5f7e
#
_cell.length_a   1.000
_cell.length_b   1.000
_cell.length_c   1.000
_cell.angle_alpha   90.00
_cell.angle_beta   90.00
_cell.angle_gamma   90.00
#
_symmetry.space_group_name_H-M   'P 1'
#
loop_
_entity.id
_entity.type
_entity.pdbx_description
1 polymer ?
#
loop_
_entity_poly.entity_id
_entity_poly.type
_entity_poly.pdbx_seq_one_letter_code
_entity_poly.pdbx_strand_id
1 'polypeptide(L)'
;MNKKKYLCPCCKKYVFAEGPGSYEICPVCSWEDDKIQAENPDYKGGANKLSLNECIKKFNSVLALFLTIAVFIAGLAGLSGCGTASGSTANTSANAVITDAQESTTKVSTSDNTQTRTYTFRNQKLLNSHYEKHGKDMGFSSAKEYEKAASAVVTNPDALHKTEAEDGDDVYYVESTNEFVIVSTDGYIRTYFNPDAGIAYYNRQ
;
A
#
# COMPACT_ATOMS: atom_id res chain seq x y z
N MET A 1 -9.36 -16.08 17.93
CA MET A 1 -10.09 -14.79 18.05
C MET A 1 -10.18 -14.16 16.68
N ASN A 2 -11.39 -13.96 16.12
CA ASN A 2 -11.55 -13.21 14.87
C ASN A 2 -11.25 -11.73 15.17
N LYS A 3 -10.17 -11.20 14.58
CA LYS A 3 -9.89 -9.75 14.66
C LYS A 3 -11.01 -8.99 13.94
N LYS A 4 -11.48 -7.91 14.53
CA LYS A 4 -12.43 -6.98 13.90
C LYS A 4 -11.84 -6.51 12.57
N LYS A 5 -12.67 -6.47 11.53
CA LYS A 5 -12.31 -5.91 10.22
C LYS A 5 -13.15 -4.67 9.95
N TYR A 6 -12.57 -3.72 9.23
CA TYR A 6 -13.24 -2.48 8.87
C TYR A 6 -13.54 -2.44 7.37
N LEU A 7 -14.56 -1.67 7.04
CA LEU A 7 -15.14 -1.60 5.70
C LEU A 7 -14.29 -0.69 4.79
N CYS A 8 -13.93 -1.18 3.61
CA CYS A 8 -13.39 -0.30 2.57
C CYS A 8 -14.50 0.61 2.01
N PRO A 9 -14.35 1.94 2.02
CA PRO A 9 -15.39 2.85 1.54
C PRO A 9 -15.65 2.75 0.03
N CYS A 10 -14.67 2.26 -0.75
CA CYS A 10 -14.81 2.07 -2.20
C CYS A 10 -15.58 0.79 -2.54
N CYS A 11 -15.06 -0.39 -2.21
CA CYS A 11 -15.64 -1.67 -2.64
C CYS A 11 -16.60 -2.32 -1.64
N LYS A 12 -16.80 -1.71 -0.47
CA LYS A 12 -17.70 -2.18 0.59
C LYS A 12 -17.35 -3.57 1.13
N LYS A 13 -16.08 -3.97 1.11
CA LYS A 13 -15.59 -5.22 1.70
C LYS A 13 -14.93 -4.96 3.05
N TYR A 14 -15.11 -5.86 4.02
CA TYR A 14 -14.45 -5.82 5.32
C TYR A 14 -13.02 -6.36 5.21
N VAL A 15 -12.07 -5.51 4.94
CA VAL A 15 -10.68 -5.88 4.60
C VAL A 15 -9.63 -5.26 5.49
N PHE A 16 -9.85 -4.05 6.02
CA PHE A 16 -8.88 -3.32 6.83
C PHE A 16 -8.77 -3.91 8.24
N ALA A 17 -7.58 -3.89 8.79
CA ALA A 17 -7.30 -4.37 10.14
C ALA A 17 -7.46 -3.24 11.19
N GLU A 18 -7.28 -2.00 10.77
CA GLU A 18 -7.40 -0.80 11.59
C GLU A 18 -8.61 0.04 11.15
N GLY A 19 -8.97 1.05 11.95
CA GLY A 19 -10.09 1.94 11.68
C GLY A 19 -9.86 2.88 10.49
N PRO A 20 -10.88 3.71 10.14
CA PRO A 20 -10.76 4.67 9.06
C PRO A 20 -9.57 5.63 9.26
N GLY A 21 -8.88 5.96 8.15
CA GLY A 21 -7.67 6.78 8.17
C GLY A 21 -6.38 5.99 8.38
N SER A 22 -6.46 4.66 8.35
CA SER A 22 -5.32 3.77 8.59
C SER A 22 -4.25 3.76 7.50
N TYR A 23 -4.53 4.31 6.35
CA TYR A 23 -3.70 4.22 5.14
C TYR A 23 -3.42 2.79 4.66
N GLU A 24 -4.16 1.78 5.16
CA GLU A 24 -4.10 0.44 4.60
C GLU A 24 -4.62 0.43 3.16
N ILE A 25 -3.94 -0.32 2.28
CA ILE A 25 -4.37 -0.50 0.89
C ILE A 25 -5.33 -1.69 0.79
N CYS A 26 -6.53 -1.44 0.25
CA CYS A 26 -7.53 -2.48 0.03
C CYS A 26 -7.05 -3.51 -1.00
N PRO A 27 -6.97 -4.81 -0.64
CA PRO A 27 -6.50 -5.85 -1.57
C PRO A 27 -7.50 -6.15 -2.68
N VAL A 28 -8.71 -5.59 -2.63
CA VAL A 28 -9.78 -5.85 -3.62
C VAL A 28 -9.87 -4.77 -4.69
N CYS A 29 -9.75 -3.50 -4.30
CA CYS A 29 -9.93 -2.37 -5.22
C CYS A 29 -8.76 -1.39 -5.24
N SER A 30 -7.69 -1.65 -4.49
CA SER A 30 -6.50 -0.82 -4.36
C SER A 30 -6.75 0.60 -3.79
N TRP A 31 -7.92 0.83 -3.17
CA TRP A 31 -8.18 2.04 -2.40
C TRP A 31 -7.27 2.06 -1.17
N GLU A 32 -6.53 3.14 -0.99
CA GLU A 32 -5.82 3.43 0.25
C GLU A 32 -6.77 4.18 1.19
N ASP A 33 -6.81 3.80 2.45
CA ASP A 33 -7.75 4.31 3.44
C ASP A 33 -7.35 5.72 3.90
N ASP A 34 -7.34 6.65 2.96
CA ASP A 34 -7.09 8.07 3.15
C ASP A 34 -8.34 8.73 3.73
N LYS A 35 -8.22 9.26 4.94
CA LYS A 35 -9.30 9.89 5.68
C LYS A 35 -9.85 11.13 4.95
N ILE A 36 -8.95 12.01 4.48
CA ILE A 36 -9.35 13.23 3.77
C ILE A 36 -10.21 12.91 2.55
N GLN A 37 -9.83 11.89 1.79
CA GLN A 37 -10.59 11.47 0.60
C GLN A 37 -11.87 10.71 0.96
N ALA A 38 -11.88 9.98 2.08
CA ALA A 38 -13.07 9.28 2.56
C ALA A 38 -14.15 10.26 3.06
N GLU A 39 -13.76 11.31 3.78
CA GLU A 39 -14.65 12.36 4.30
C GLU A 39 -15.08 13.36 3.23
N ASN A 40 -14.25 13.55 2.20
CA ASN A 40 -14.52 14.42 1.05
C ASN A 40 -14.53 13.59 -0.25
N PRO A 41 -15.62 12.89 -0.59
CA PRO A 41 -15.64 11.87 -1.65
C PRO A 41 -15.32 12.36 -3.05
N ASP A 42 -15.37 13.65 -3.32
CA ASP A 42 -14.98 14.27 -4.59
C ASP A 42 -13.55 14.84 -4.58
N TYR A 43 -12.86 14.78 -3.44
CA TYR A 43 -11.50 15.30 -3.31
C TYR A 43 -10.48 14.40 -4.03
N LYS A 44 -9.60 15.02 -4.80
CA LYS A 44 -8.46 14.39 -5.49
C LYS A 44 -7.14 14.91 -4.93
N GLY A 45 -6.07 14.17 -5.18
CA GLY A 45 -4.71 14.64 -4.88
C GLY A 45 -4.18 14.23 -3.51
N GLY A 46 -4.85 13.29 -2.84
CA GLY A 46 -4.36 12.59 -1.65
C GLY A 46 -3.63 11.29 -2.00
N ALA A 47 -3.70 10.30 -1.13
CA ALA A 47 -3.08 8.99 -1.31
C ALA A 47 -3.66 8.20 -2.51
N ASN A 48 -4.87 8.56 -2.97
CA ASN A 48 -5.47 8.02 -4.18
C ASN A 48 -5.52 9.10 -5.26
N LYS A 49 -5.05 8.77 -6.47
CA LYS A 49 -5.11 9.68 -7.65
C LYS A 49 -6.56 10.05 -8.01
N LEU A 50 -7.48 9.10 -7.88
CA LEU A 50 -8.91 9.30 -8.10
C LEU A 50 -9.60 9.66 -6.79
N SER A 51 -10.69 10.43 -6.88
CA SER A 51 -11.58 10.64 -5.74
C SER A 51 -12.30 9.34 -5.35
N LEU A 52 -12.87 9.28 -4.15
CA LEU A 52 -13.63 8.10 -3.71
C LEU A 52 -14.80 7.80 -4.66
N ASN A 53 -15.53 8.83 -5.08
CA ASN A 53 -16.65 8.67 -6.02
C ASN A 53 -16.20 8.12 -7.38
N GLU A 54 -15.04 8.54 -7.88
CA GLU A 54 -14.47 8.00 -9.13
C GLU A 54 -14.00 6.56 -8.96
N CYS A 55 -13.36 6.23 -7.82
CA CYS A 55 -12.98 4.86 -7.50
C CYS A 55 -14.18 3.91 -7.43
N ILE A 56 -15.27 4.34 -6.80
CA ILE A 56 -16.53 3.56 -6.73
C ILE A 56 -17.09 3.33 -8.14
N LYS A 57 -17.15 4.37 -8.97
CA LYS A 57 -17.64 4.26 -10.37
C LYS A 57 -16.79 3.28 -11.17
N LYS A 58 -15.45 3.42 -11.10
CA LYS A 58 -14.50 2.54 -11.78
C LYS A 58 -14.66 1.08 -11.32
N PHE A 59 -14.73 0.84 -10.00
CA PHE A 59 -14.90 -0.51 -9.44
C PHE A 59 -16.20 -1.17 -9.91
N ASN A 60 -17.31 -0.45 -9.87
CA ASN A 60 -18.61 -0.95 -10.30
C ASN A 60 -18.65 -1.24 -11.82
N SER A 61 -18.01 -0.42 -12.65
CA SER A 61 -17.90 -0.64 -14.10
C SER A 61 -17.12 -1.92 -14.42
N VAL A 62 -16.00 -2.14 -13.72
CA VAL A 62 -15.20 -3.37 -13.86
C VAL A 62 -16.00 -4.59 -13.42
N LEU A 63 -16.73 -4.52 -12.30
CA LEU A 63 -17.57 -5.60 -11.80
C LEU A 63 -18.70 -5.95 -12.80
N ALA A 64 -19.35 -4.93 -13.37
CA ALA A 64 -20.39 -5.13 -14.39
C ALA A 64 -19.83 -5.85 -15.64
N LEU A 65 -18.63 -5.48 -16.09
CA LEU A 65 -17.97 -6.12 -17.24
C LEU A 65 -17.69 -7.60 -16.97
N PHE A 66 -17.19 -7.95 -15.78
CA PHE A 66 -16.97 -9.37 -15.43
C PHE A 66 -18.26 -10.17 -15.38
N LEU A 67 -19.36 -9.60 -14.88
CA LEU A 67 -20.65 -10.26 -14.84
C LEU A 67 -21.20 -10.54 -16.25
N THR A 68 -21.05 -9.58 -17.19
CA THR A 68 -21.50 -9.79 -18.59
C THR A 68 -20.69 -10.88 -19.28
N ILE A 69 -19.37 -10.89 -19.12
CA ILE A 69 -18.50 -11.93 -19.69
C ILE A 69 -18.86 -13.31 -19.14
N ALA A 70 -19.10 -13.42 -17.83
CA ALA A 70 -19.47 -14.68 -17.19
C ALA A 70 -20.81 -15.24 -17.74
N VAL A 71 -21.79 -14.38 -18.00
CA VAL A 71 -23.05 -14.77 -18.60
C VAL A 71 -22.86 -15.27 -20.04
N PHE A 72 -22.01 -14.60 -20.85
CA PHE A 72 -21.71 -15.05 -22.22
C PHE A 72 -21.02 -16.41 -22.24
N ILE A 73 -20.04 -16.66 -21.34
CA ILE A 73 -19.35 -17.97 -21.26
C ILE A 73 -20.32 -19.08 -20.84
N ALA A 74 -21.18 -18.83 -19.86
CA ALA A 74 -22.18 -19.81 -19.42
C ALA A 74 -23.23 -20.12 -20.51
N GLY A 75 -23.60 -19.14 -21.35
CA GLY A 75 -24.52 -19.33 -22.48
C GLY A 75 -23.91 -20.17 -23.61
N LEU A 76 -22.60 -20.15 -23.81
CA LEU A 76 -21.91 -20.96 -24.83
C LEU A 76 -21.65 -22.41 -24.38
N ALA A 77 -21.63 -22.69 -23.09
CA ALA A 77 -21.42 -24.05 -22.56
C ALA A 77 -22.69 -24.94 -22.66
N GLY A 78 -23.83 -24.37 -23.02
CA GLY A 78 -25.10 -25.09 -23.16
C GLY A 78 -25.29 -25.87 -24.48
N LEU A 79 -24.33 -25.83 -25.43
CA LEU A 79 -24.44 -26.42 -26.77
C LEU A 79 -23.24 -27.30 -27.14
N SER A 80 -22.76 -28.17 -26.24
CA SER A 80 -21.82 -29.23 -26.63
C SER A 80 -22.09 -30.48 -25.81
N GLY A 81 -22.71 -31.41 -26.44
CA GLY A 81 -22.87 -32.77 -25.97
C GLY A 81 -21.57 -33.58 -26.10
N CYS A 82 -21.38 -34.43 -25.12
CA CYS A 82 -20.72 -35.73 -25.14
C CYS A 82 -19.46 -35.91 -25.98
N GLY A 83 -18.35 -36.25 -25.30
CA GLY A 83 -17.15 -36.79 -25.89
C GLY A 83 -16.10 -37.09 -24.81
N THR A 84 -16.12 -38.35 -24.36
CA THR A 84 -15.14 -38.99 -23.46
C THR A 84 -13.77 -39.07 -24.12
N ALA A 85 -12.69 -38.79 -23.42
CA ALA A 85 -11.46 -39.57 -23.46
C ALA A 85 -10.49 -39.19 -22.34
N SER A 86 -10.05 -40.21 -21.67
CA SER A 86 -8.97 -40.30 -20.67
C SER A 86 -7.60 -39.95 -21.22
N GLY A 87 -6.70 -39.49 -20.36
CA GLY A 87 -5.26 -39.40 -20.65
C GLY A 87 -4.46 -38.89 -19.46
N SER A 88 -3.81 -39.83 -18.82
CA SER A 88 -3.03 -39.88 -17.60
C SER A 88 -1.62 -39.26 -17.72
N THR A 89 -1.06 -38.89 -16.55
CA THR A 89 0.40 -38.88 -16.19
C THR A 89 1.25 -37.72 -16.73
N ALA A 90 2.24 -37.18 -16.02
CA ALA A 90 3.05 -37.59 -14.89
C ALA A 90 3.80 -36.38 -14.29
N ASN A 91 4.16 -36.52 -13.02
CA ASN A 91 5.17 -35.83 -12.22
C ASN A 91 6.47 -35.43 -12.93
N THR A 92 7.08 -34.32 -12.48
CA THR A 92 8.50 -34.37 -12.07
C THR A 92 8.82 -33.23 -11.10
N SER A 93 9.24 -33.62 -9.89
CA SER A 93 9.96 -32.82 -8.91
C SER A 93 11.38 -32.54 -9.38
N ALA A 94 11.91 -31.38 -9.04
CA ALA A 94 13.34 -31.20 -8.85
C ALA A 94 13.60 -30.16 -7.77
N ASN A 95 14.06 -30.65 -6.61
CA ASN A 95 14.77 -29.94 -5.56
C ASN A 95 16.14 -29.51 -6.07
N ALA A 96 16.58 -28.31 -5.73
CA ALA A 96 17.98 -27.97 -5.62
C ALA A 96 18.19 -27.10 -4.38
N VAL A 97 18.77 -27.70 -3.36
CA VAL A 97 19.44 -27.09 -2.22
C VAL A 97 20.83 -26.69 -2.67
N ILE A 98 21.26 -25.47 -2.38
CA ILE A 98 22.69 -25.13 -2.25
C ILE A 98 22.86 -24.17 -1.07
N THR A 99 23.75 -24.59 -0.21
CA THR A 99 24.28 -24.10 1.06
C THR A 99 25.12 -22.82 0.95
N ASP A 100 25.10 -22.08 2.08
CA ASP A 100 26.13 -21.27 2.75
C ASP A 100 27.37 -20.75 2.00
N ALA A 101 27.62 -19.45 2.20
CA ALA A 101 28.95 -18.96 2.58
C ALA A 101 28.84 -17.64 3.37
N GLN A 102 29.20 -17.71 4.64
CA GLN A 102 29.59 -16.59 5.48
C GLN A 102 30.89 -15.99 4.96
N GLU A 103 30.96 -14.67 4.87
CA GLU A 103 32.22 -13.98 5.04
C GLU A 103 32.05 -12.74 5.91
N SER A 104 32.71 -12.84 7.05
CA SER A 104 32.91 -11.82 8.07
C SER A 104 34.10 -10.95 7.66
N THR A 105 33.90 -9.63 7.60
CA THR A 105 35.01 -8.71 7.76
C THR A 105 34.58 -7.52 8.63
N THR A 106 35.08 -7.59 9.84
CA THR A 106 35.16 -6.53 10.83
C THR A 106 35.98 -5.37 10.29
N LYS A 107 35.42 -4.16 10.26
CA LYS A 107 36.21 -2.93 10.43
C LYS A 107 35.51 -1.96 11.35
N VAL A 108 36.15 -1.78 12.48
CA VAL A 108 35.96 -0.74 13.46
C VAL A 108 36.22 0.62 12.80
N SER A 109 35.35 1.60 13.02
CA SER A 109 35.78 2.96 13.39
C SER A 109 34.62 3.89 13.67
N THR A 110 34.73 4.47 14.83
CA THR A 110 34.35 5.80 15.29
C THR A 110 32.85 6.02 15.57
N SER A 111 32.61 6.00 16.86
CA SER A 111 31.43 6.50 17.55
C SER A 111 31.17 7.97 17.22
N ASP A 112 30.14 8.20 16.41
CA ASP A 112 29.33 9.40 16.59
C ASP A 112 27.98 8.91 17.04
N ASN A 113 27.68 9.11 18.33
CA ASN A 113 26.48 8.56 18.98
C ASN A 113 25.28 9.46 18.74
N THR A 114 25.00 9.72 17.47
CA THR A 114 23.68 10.18 17.02
C THR A 114 22.98 8.94 16.52
N GLN A 115 22.31 8.23 17.42
CA GLN A 115 21.46 7.10 17.08
C GLN A 115 20.30 7.63 16.26
N THR A 116 20.50 7.78 14.95
CA THR A 116 19.46 8.19 13.99
C THR A 116 18.38 7.13 14.05
N ARG A 117 17.25 7.46 14.66
CA ARG A 117 16.10 6.56 14.74
C ARG A 117 15.67 6.22 13.32
N THR A 118 15.58 4.93 13.00
CA THR A 118 15.10 4.44 11.72
C THR A 118 13.63 4.08 11.87
N TYR A 119 12.81 4.63 10.98
CA TYR A 119 11.37 4.32 10.91
C TYR A 119 11.13 3.28 9.82
N THR A 120 10.20 2.35 10.07
CA THR A 120 9.86 1.26 9.14
C THR A 120 8.35 1.10 9.05
N PHE A 121 7.87 0.47 7.98
CA PHE A 121 6.49 -0.02 7.96
C PHE A 121 6.31 -1.14 8.99
N ARG A 122 5.10 -1.28 9.51
CA ARG A 122 4.78 -2.27 10.55
C ARG A 122 5.11 -3.71 10.16
N ASN A 123 5.05 -4.02 8.88
CA ASN A 123 5.38 -5.34 8.34
C ASN A 123 5.66 -5.28 6.84
N GLN A 124 6.30 -6.34 6.33
CA GLN A 124 6.68 -6.45 4.92
C GLN A 124 5.50 -6.38 3.94
N LYS A 125 4.32 -6.84 4.33
CA LYS A 125 3.13 -6.79 3.48
C LYS A 125 2.70 -5.35 3.22
N LEU A 126 2.65 -4.52 4.27
CA LEU A 126 2.34 -3.10 4.16
C LEU A 126 3.41 -2.38 3.34
N LEU A 127 4.69 -2.59 3.65
CA LEU A 127 5.79 -2.03 2.87
C LEU A 127 5.65 -2.36 1.37
N ASN A 128 5.44 -3.62 1.04
CA ASN A 128 5.32 -4.04 -0.36
C ASN A 128 4.10 -3.40 -1.04
N SER A 129 2.94 -3.33 -0.38
CA SER A 129 1.74 -2.74 -0.96
C SER A 129 1.89 -1.25 -1.25
N HIS A 130 2.53 -0.49 -0.35
CA HIS A 130 2.82 0.93 -0.54
C HIS A 130 3.90 1.16 -1.60
N TYR A 131 4.96 0.34 -1.62
CA TYR A 131 5.96 0.38 -2.68
C TYR A 131 5.34 0.13 -4.06
N GLU A 132 4.48 -0.88 -4.20
CA GLU A 132 3.77 -1.17 -5.46
C GLU A 132 2.88 0.00 -5.90
N LYS A 133 2.22 0.66 -4.98
CA LYS A 133 1.28 1.74 -5.26
C LYS A 133 1.97 3.09 -5.52
N HIS A 134 2.97 3.43 -4.71
CA HIS A 134 3.62 4.73 -4.68
C HIS A 134 5.09 4.69 -5.05
N GLY A 135 5.84 3.75 -4.47
CA GLY A 135 7.29 3.71 -4.59
C GLY A 135 7.78 3.58 -6.02
N LYS A 136 7.10 2.80 -6.85
CA LYS A 136 7.42 2.67 -8.27
C LYS A 136 7.17 3.95 -9.05
N ASP A 137 6.06 4.64 -8.79
CA ASP A 137 5.73 5.91 -9.42
C ASP A 137 6.71 7.03 -8.99
N MET A 138 7.22 6.96 -7.76
CA MET A 138 8.27 7.83 -7.24
C MET A 138 9.67 7.48 -7.74
N GLY A 139 9.84 6.39 -8.50
CA GLY A 139 11.10 6.00 -9.14
C GLY A 139 12.04 5.16 -8.27
N PHE A 140 11.60 4.63 -7.13
CA PHE A 140 12.42 3.74 -6.31
C PHE A 140 12.58 2.36 -6.97
N SER A 141 13.79 1.81 -6.90
CA SER A 141 14.11 0.50 -7.49
C SER A 141 13.72 -0.68 -6.59
N SER A 142 13.51 -0.43 -5.30
CA SER A 142 13.15 -1.47 -4.33
C SER A 142 12.32 -0.93 -3.17
N ALA A 143 11.54 -1.82 -2.55
CA ALA A 143 10.77 -1.51 -1.34
C ALA A 143 11.67 -1.05 -0.18
N LYS A 144 12.89 -1.61 -0.08
CA LYS A 144 13.86 -1.21 0.94
C LYS A 144 14.37 0.22 0.75
N GLU A 145 14.63 0.64 -0.48
CA GLU A 145 15.02 2.03 -0.78
C GLU A 145 13.87 2.99 -0.51
N TYR A 146 12.66 2.63 -0.88
CA TYR A 146 11.45 3.38 -0.58
C TYR A 146 11.25 3.58 0.93
N GLU A 147 11.36 2.51 1.74
CA GLU A 147 11.25 2.60 3.20
C GLU A 147 12.36 3.47 3.82
N LYS A 148 13.60 3.33 3.31
CA LYS A 148 14.72 4.16 3.76
C LYS A 148 14.49 5.65 3.45
N ALA A 149 13.94 5.97 2.29
CA ALA A 149 13.61 7.34 1.92
C ALA A 149 12.48 7.91 2.81
N ALA A 150 11.43 7.13 3.08
CA ALA A 150 10.38 7.52 4.02
C ALA A 150 10.94 7.82 5.41
N SER A 151 11.85 6.98 5.93
CA SER A 151 12.53 7.23 7.19
C SER A 151 13.39 8.50 7.17
N ALA A 152 14.01 8.82 6.03
CA ALA A 152 14.79 10.04 5.87
C ALA A 152 13.93 11.30 5.91
N VAL A 153 12.71 11.27 5.35
CA VAL A 153 11.73 12.37 5.46
C VAL A 153 11.39 12.65 6.92
N VAL A 154 11.12 11.61 7.72
CA VAL A 154 10.77 11.76 9.15
C VAL A 154 11.92 12.40 9.97
N THR A 155 13.15 12.14 9.59
CA THR A 155 14.34 12.65 10.27
C THR A 155 14.93 13.91 9.62
N ASN A 156 14.30 14.42 8.57
CA ASN A 156 14.74 15.63 7.87
C ASN A 156 14.45 16.89 8.72
N PRO A 157 15.47 17.70 9.06
CA PRO A 157 15.26 18.92 9.85
C PRO A 157 14.42 19.99 9.12
N ASP A 158 14.34 19.93 7.79
CA ASP A 158 13.54 20.85 6.97
C ASP A 158 12.11 20.36 6.73
N ALA A 159 11.73 19.17 7.27
CA ALA A 159 10.37 18.67 7.16
C ALA A 159 9.42 19.50 8.04
N LEU A 160 8.31 19.92 7.47
CA LEU A 160 7.16 20.38 8.24
C LEU A 160 6.64 19.19 9.05
N HIS A 161 6.30 19.44 10.32
CA HIS A 161 5.79 18.41 11.22
C HIS A 161 4.58 18.91 11.98
N LYS A 162 3.58 18.05 12.11
CA LYS A 162 2.46 18.23 13.04
C LYS A 162 1.91 16.87 13.48
N THR A 163 1.13 16.87 14.54
CA THR A 163 0.40 15.68 15.04
C THR A 163 -1.07 15.84 14.68
N GLU A 164 -1.69 14.80 14.16
CA GLU A 164 -3.14 14.76 13.90
C GLU A 164 -3.92 14.82 15.21
N ALA A 165 -4.95 15.65 15.24
CA ALA A 165 -5.72 15.88 16.46
C ALA A 165 -6.60 14.68 16.88
N GLU A 166 -6.92 13.78 15.94
CA GLU A 166 -7.92 12.73 16.16
C GLU A 166 -7.32 11.40 16.60
N ASP A 167 -6.23 10.97 16.02
CA ASP A 167 -5.58 9.68 16.34
C ASP A 167 -4.15 9.83 16.88
N GLY A 168 -3.59 11.05 16.78
CA GLY A 168 -2.28 11.38 17.32
C GLY A 168 -1.14 10.91 16.43
N ASP A 169 -1.38 10.54 15.18
CA ASP A 169 -0.34 10.17 14.24
C ASP A 169 0.49 11.41 13.84
N ASP A 170 1.78 11.21 13.63
CA ASP A 170 2.71 12.27 13.23
C ASP A 170 2.75 12.42 11.70
N VAL A 171 2.56 13.64 11.22
CA VAL A 171 2.54 13.99 9.80
C VAL A 171 3.79 14.79 9.45
N TYR A 172 4.54 14.32 8.46
CA TYR A 172 5.74 14.97 7.94
C TYR A 172 5.59 15.34 6.48
N TYR A 173 6.10 16.50 6.10
CA TYR A 173 6.07 16.95 4.71
C TYR A 173 7.32 17.76 4.36
N VAL A 174 8.00 17.39 3.28
CA VAL A 174 9.14 18.14 2.72
C VAL A 174 8.66 18.87 1.47
N GLU A 175 8.53 20.19 1.55
CA GLU A 175 7.96 21.00 0.49
C GLU A 175 8.81 20.98 -0.79
N SER A 176 10.14 21.01 -0.65
CA SER A 176 11.07 21.03 -1.79
C SER A 176 11.02 19.80 -2.68
N THR A 177 10.66 18.65 -2.12
CA THR A 177 10.58 17.36 -2.83
C THR A 177 9.15 16.83 -2.93
N ASN A 178 8.18 17.53 -2.34
CA ASN A 178 6.78 17.13 -2.25
C ASN A 178 6.59 15.74 -1.61
N GLU A 179 7.42 15.41 -0.62
CA GLU A 179 7.38 14.12 0.08
C GLU A 179 6.54 14.20 1.35
N PHE A 180 5.60 13.29 1.46
CA PHE A 180 4.64 13.22 2.56
C PHE A 180 4.70 11.87 3.25
N VAL A 181 4.84 11.85 4.58
CA VAL A 181 4.90 10.63 5.41
C VAL A 181 3.97 10.77 6.60
N ILE A 182 3.26 9.71 6.94
CA ILE A 182 2.55 9.56 8.22
C ILE A 182 3.20 8.45 9.03
N VAL A 183 3.42 8.74 10.31
CA VAL A 183 3.95 7.80 11.30
C VAL A 183 2.92 7.62 12.40
N SER A 184 2.55 6.39 12.67
CA SER A 184 1.61 6.04 13.73
C SER A 184 2.17 6.33 15.13
N THR A 185 1.30 6.51 16.11
CA THR A 185 1.66 6.77 17.53
C THR A 185 2.62 5.72 18.11
N ASP A 186 2.62 4.50 17.60
CA ASP A 186 3.55 3.45 18.00
C ASP A 186 4.84 3.40 17.15
N GLY A 187 5.04 4.40 16.27
CA GLY A 187 6.29 4.69 15.58
C GLY A 187 6.52 3.95 14.27
N TYR A 188 5.47 3.40 13.64
CA TYR A 188 5.56 2.78 12.33
C TYR A 188 5.10 3.72 11.22
N ILE A 189 5.75 3.65 10.05
CA ILE A 189 5.29 4.35 8.85
C ILE A 189 3.94 3.74 8.43
N ARG A 190 2.93 4.59 8.26
CA ARG A 190 1.64 4.22 7.69
C ARG A 190 1.66 4.34 6.17
N THR A 191 2.12 5.48 5.67
CA THR A 191 2.20 5.77 4.24
C THR A 191 3.35 6.70 3.90
N TYR A 192 3.80 6.68 2.64
CA TYR A 192 4.78 7.60 2.06
C TYR A 192 4.49 7.79 0.58
N PHE A 193 4.29 9.03 0.14
CA PHE A 193 4.00 9.36 -1.26
C PHE A 193 4.20 10.85 -1.56
N ASN A 194 4.04 11.22 -2.83
CA ASN A 194 3.98 12.61 -3.28
C ASN A 194 2.52 12.99 -3.53
N PRO A 195 1.87 13.79 -2.66
CA PRO A 195 0.49 14.19 -2.87
C PRO A 195 0.36 15.14 -4.08
N ASP A 196 -0.59 14.87 -4.98
CA ASP A 196 -0.86 15.74 -6.15
C ASP A 196 -1.24 17.16 -5.72
N ALA A 197 -1.89 17.32 -4.55
CA ALA A 197 -2.27 18.61 -3.98
C ALA A 197 -1.13 19.30 -3.20
N GLY A 198 0.05 18.68 -3.06
CA GLY A 198 1.21 19.24 -2.39
C GLY A 198 0.92 19.68 -0.95
N ILE A 199 1.44 20.85 -0.59
CA ILE A 199 1.25 21.45 0.75
C ILE A 199 -0.23 21.58 1.16
N ALA A 200 -1.16 21.72 0.20
CA ALA A 200 -2.58 21.81 0.51
C ALA A 200 -3.14 20.49 1.08
N TYR A 201 -2.55 19.34 0.71
CA TYR A 201 -2.88 18.06 1.31
C TYR A 201 -2.36 17.97 2.75
N TYR A 202 -1.09 18.32 2.98
CA TYR A 202 -0.51 18.40 4.32
C TYR A 202 -1.35 19.28 5.27
N ASN A 203 -1.80 20.44 4.80
CA ASN A 203 -2.57 21.38 5.62
C ASN A 203 -3.97 20.86 6.01
N ARG A 204 -4.46 19.80 5.38
CA ARG A 204 -5.78 19.19 5.65
C ARG A 204 -5.74 18.08 6.70
N GLN A 205 -4.56 17.50 6.96
CA GLN A 205 -4.38 16.49 8.01
C GLN A 205 -4.65 17.07 9.40
#